data_ef31c1c46d09b11a9d108a14ece711fd
#
_entry.id   ef31c1c46d09b11a9d108a14ece711fd
#
_cell.length_a   1.000
_cell.length_b   1.000
_cell.length_c   1.000
_cell.angle_alpha   90.00
_cell.angle_beta   90.00
_cell.angle_gamma   90.00
#
_symmetry.space_group_name_H-M   'P 1'
#
loop_
_entity.id
_entity.type
_entity.pdbx_description
1 polymer ?
#
loop_
_entity_poly.entity_id
_entity_poly.type
_entity_poly.pdbx_seq_one_letter_code
_entity_poly.pdbx_strand_id
1 'polypeptide(L)'
;ILLCLAGGWPASAECAHARTVFIARITPWPIEPPLQIWNCPMRASFRGEARPIERLYDIAFRTDLPPAASSLPEVSDAPILVDAQADVDISDPAFDFIRSIRVFEITYQQRRSSDGDCNSWGTVYMGSYGEQGDYTRRRSNISAVPEASDFGVPANCGNYWHRSVFVEWRDYKGTYGHEEVHY
;
A
#
# COMPACT_ATOMS: atom_id res chain seq x y z
N ILE A 1 10.97 -2.69 0.50
CA ILE A 1 9.55 -2.89 0.83
C ILE A 1 8.89 -3.78 -0.24
N LEU A 2 8.93 -3.40 -1.52
CA LEU A 2 8.20 -4.03 -2.62
C LEU A 2 8.38 -5.58 -2.65
N LEU A 3 9.60 -6.07 -2.75
CA LEU A 3 9.88 -7.52 -2.82
C LEU A 3 9.53 -8.25 -1.53
N CYS A 4 9.77 -7.63 -0.38
CA CYS A 4 9.43 -8.23 0.91
C CYS A 4 7.91 -8.38 1.08
N LEU A 5 7.15 -7.38 0.64
CA LEU A 5 5.68 -7.44 0.65
C LEU A 5 5.16 -8.49 -0.32
N ALA A 6 5.70 -8.52 -1.56
CA ALA A 6 5.36 -9.52 -2.55
C ALA A 6 5.61 -10.95 -2.05
N GLY A 7 6.68 -11.17 -1.27
CA GLY A 7 7.03 -12.47 -0.69
C GLY A 7 6.37 -12.76 0.67
N GLY A 8 5.42 -11.94 1.14
CA GLY A 8 4.73 -12.15 2.41
C GLY A 8 5.62 -11.92 3.64
N TRP A 9 6.52 -10.94 3.60
CA TRP A 9 7.45 -10.61 4.68
C TRP A 9 8.34 -11.78 5.14
N PRO A 10 9.20 -12.31 4.26
CA PRO A 10 10.09 -13.39 4.66
C PRO A 10 11.02 -12.97 5.82
N ALA A 11 11.39 -13.95 6.65
CA ALA A 11 12.22 -13.72 7.84
C ALA A 11 13.68 -13.45 7.44
N SER A 12 13.97 -12.25 6.96
CA SER A 12 15.33 -11.76 6.71
C SER A 12 15.53 -10.39 7.38
N ALA A 13 16.78 -10.01 7.64
CA ALA A 13 17.11 -8.72 8.25
C ALA A 13 16.65 -7.55 7.38
N GLU A 14 16.80 -7.67 6.07
CA GLU A 14 16.40 -6.67 5.07
C GLU A 14 14.88 -6.49 5.05
N CYS A 15 14.12 -7.58 5.11
CA CYS A 15 12.67 -7.51 5.13
C CYS A 15 12.12 -7.05 6.48
N ALA A 16 12.78 -7.34 7.59
CA ALA A 16 12.45 -6.77 8.89
C ALA A 16 12.61 -5.25 8.89
N HIS A 17 13.73 -4.74 8.34
CA HIS A 17 13.94 -3.30 8.19
C HIS A 17 12.91 -2.67 7.23
N ALA A 18 12.67 -3.31 6.09
CA ALA A 18 11.66 -2.85 5.14
C ALA A 18 10.25 -2.77 5.75
N ARG A 19 9.88 -3.72 6.61
CA ARG A 19 8.62 -3.71 7.35
C ARG A 19 8.54 -2.54 8.33
N THR A 20 9.63 -2.23 9.04
CA THR A 20 9.69 -1.05 9.91
C THR A 20 9.42 0.24 9.14
N VAL A 21 10.03 0.41 7.95
CA VAL A 21 9.78 1.58 7.09
C VAL A 21 8.34 1.60 6.58
N PHE A 22 7.79 0.44 6.22
CA PHE A 22 6.39 0.33 5.79
C PHE A 22 5.43 0.77 6.90
N ILE A 23 5.61 0.28 8.12
CA ILE A 23 4.82 0.67 9.29
C ILE A 23 4.95 2.17 9.56
N ALA A 24 6.18 2.71 9.48
CA ALA A 24 6.41 4.14 9.70
C ALA A 24 5.63 5.02 8.73
N ARG A 25 5.50 4.63 7.45
CA ARG A 25 4.72 5.38 6.45
C ARG A 25 3.23 5.42 6.73
N ILE A 26 2.67 4.35 7.28
CA ILE A 26 1.25 4.28 7.61
C ILE A 26 0.91 4.80 9.01
N THR A 27 1.93 5.16 9.81
CA THR A 27 1.76 5.65 11.19
C THR A 27 1.68 7.18 11.30
N PRO A 28 2.47 7.99 10.56
CA PRO A 28 2.48 9.43 10.72
C PRO A 28 1.20 10.09 10.18
N TRP A 29 0.95 11.33 10.63
CA TRP A 29 -0.12 12.15 10.10
C TRP A 29 0.45 13.33 9.29
N PRO A 30 0.10 13.46 8.00
CA PRO A 30 -0.82 12.61 7.23
C PRO A 30 -0.23 11.22 6.93
N ILE A 31 -1.10 10.22 6.75
CA ILE A 31 -0.71 8.87 6.37
C ILE A 31 -0.19 8.89 4.93
N GLU A 32 1.00 8.33 4.75
CA GLU A 32 1.63 8.23 3.43
C GLU A 32 1.22 6.93 2.72
N PRO A 33 1.22 6.92 1.38
CA PRO A 33 1.08 5.68 0.63
C PRO A 33 2.14 4.65 1.07
N PRO A 34 1.74 3.41 1.40
CA PRO A 34 2.66 2.41 1.92
C PRO A 34 3.80 2.07 0.95
N LEU A 35 3.51 2.11 -0.35
CA LEU A 35 4.51 1.98 -1.41
C LEU A 35 4.57 3.27 -2.21
N GLN A 36 5.74 3.87 -2.28
CA GLN A 36 6.01 5.02 -3.14
C GLN A 36 6.65 4.49 -4.43
N ILE A 37 5.87 3.78 -5.23
CA ILE A 37 6.34 3.06 -6.43
C ILE A 37 6.92 3.99 -7.50
N TRP A 38 6.46 5.24 -7.56
CA TRP A 38 7.02 6.28 -8.45
C TRP A 38 8.47 6.64 -8.15
N ASN A 39 8.97 6.30 -6.96
CA ASN A 39 10.38 6.47 -6.60
C ASN A 39 11.24 5.26 -7.01
N CYS A 40 10.62 4.21 -7.56
CA CYS A 40 11.34 3.03 -8.02
C CYS A 40 11.64 3.17 -9.53
N PRO A 41 12.86 2.88 -9.99
CA PRO A 41 13.19 2.91 -11.41
C PRO A 41 12.59 1.68 -12.13
N MET A 42 11.27 1.62 -12.19
CA MET A 42 10.55 0.50 -12.79
C MET A 42 10.32 0.74 -14.29
N ARG A 43 11.39 0.75 -15.08
CA ARG A 43 11.29 0.67 -16.54
C ARG A 43 11.48 -0.78 -16.97
N ALA A 44 10.40 -1.48 -17.26
CA ALA A 44 10.51 -2.82 -17.80
C ALA A 44 9.65 -3.01 -19.03
N SER A 45 10.31 -3.26 -20.14
CA SER A 45 9.73 -4.07 -21.22
C SER A 45 10.14 -5.51 -20.96
N PHE A 46 9.25 -6.32 -20.45
CA PHE A 46 9.51 -7.74 -20.23
C PHE A 46 9.17 -8.55 -21.50
N ARG A 47 10.06 -9.44 -21.93
CA ARG A 47 9.82 -10.40 -23.02
C ARG A 47 10.17 -11.80 -22.51
N GLY A 48 9.18 -12.59 -22.14
CA GLY A 48 9.37 -14.01 -21.78
C GLY A 48 8.37 -14.55 -20.75
N GLU A 49 8.22 -15.86 -20.67
CA GLU A 49 7.41 -16.59 -19.68
C GLU A 49 8.21 -16.83 -18.39
N ALA A 50 8.53 -15.78 -17.64
CA ALA A 50 9.12 -15.94 -16.32
C ALA A 50 8.02 -16.03 -15.24
N ARG A 51 8.36 -16.68 -14.12
CA ARG A 51 7.47 -16.70 -12.95
C ARG A 51 7.23 -15.27 -12.44
N PRO A 52 6.06 -14.95 -11.90
CA PRO A 52 5.73 -13.58 -11.48
C PRO A 52 6.77 -12.94 -10.54
N ILE A 53 7.34 -13.73 -9.62
CA ILE A 53 8.37 -13.23 -8.70
C ILE A 53 9.71 -12.96 -9.39
N GLU A 54 10.10 -13.77 -10.36
CA GLU A 54 11.33 -13.58 -11.16
C GLU A 54 11.18 -12.32 -12.02
N ARG A 55 10.01 -12.11 -12.61
CA ARG A 55 9.68 -10.89 -13.37
C ARG A 55 9.78 -9.63 -12.48
N LEU A 56 9.24 -9.68 -11.27
CA LEU A 56 9.37 -8.59 -10.31
C LEU A 56 10.82 -8.32 -9.95
N TYR A 57 11.61 -9.37 -9.77
CA TYR A 57 13.03 -9.26 -9.47
C TYR A 57 13.77 -8.57 -10.61
N ASP A 58 13.54 -9.03 -11.85
CA ASP A 58 14.14 -8.45 -13.05
C ASP A 58 13.71 -6.99 -13.26
N ILE A 59 12.46 -6.67 -13.00
CA ILE A 59 11.94 -5.31 -13.09
C ILE A 59 12.57 -4.39 -12.03
N ALA A 60 12.68 -4.86 -10.78
CA ALA A 60 13.14 -4.06 -9.65
C ALA A 60 14.69 -3.93 -9.58
N PHE A 61 15.42 -4.93 -10.07
CA PHE A 61 16.88 -5.03 -9.88
C PHE A 61 17.65 -5.28 -11.18
N ARG A 62 17.16 -4.84 -12.33
CA ARG A 62 17.87 -5.04 -13.60
C ARG A 62 19.32 -4.62 -13.49
N THR A 63 20.18 -5.63 -13.37
CA THR A 63 21.64 -5.48 -13.52
C THR A 63 22.11 -5.71 -14.95
N ASP A 64 21.25 -6.30 -15.80
CA ASP A 64 21.58 -6.72 -17.17
C ASP A 64 20.90 -5.82 -18.22
N LEU A 65 21.09 -4.52 -18.13
CA LEU A 65 20.83 -3.65 -19.28
C LEU A 65 21.91 -3.95 -20.34
N PRO A 66 21.51 -4.37 -21.57
CA PRO A 66 22.48 -4.54 -22.64
C PRO A 66 23.18 -3.18 -22.87
N PRO A 67 24.48 -3.19 -23.23
CA PRO A 67 25.28 -1.95 -23.38
C PRO A 67 24.71 -0.95 -24.40
N ALA A 68 23.78 -1.38 -25.26
CA ALA A 68 23.07 -0.51 -26.19
C ALA A 68 22.05 0.45 -25.53
N ALA A 69 21.70 0.24 -24.27
CA ALA A 69 20.84 1.18 -23.53
C ALA A 69 21.61 2.39 -22.95
N SER A 70 22.91 2.42 -23.14
CA SER A 70 23.79 3.54 -22.72
C SER A 70 23.68 4.77 -23.62
N SER A 71 22.99 4.70 -24.75
CA SER A 71 22.63 5.87 -25.55
C SER A 71 21.24 6.38 -25.14
N LEU A 72 21.08 6.75 -23.87
CA LEU A 72 20.03 7.69 -23.50
C LEU A 72 20.31 8.97 -24.26
N PRO A 73 19.32 9.56 -24.99
CA PRO A 73 19.49 10.89 -25.50
C PRO A 73 19.82 11.79 -24.30
N GLU A 74 20.86 12.59 -24.46
CA GLU A 74 21.27 13.60 -23.49
C GLU A 74 20.02 14.38 -23.10
N VAL A 75 19.50 14.12 -21.91
CA VAL A 75 18.30 14.80 -21.41
C VAL A 75 18.73 16.24 -21.19
N SER A 76 18.26 17.11 -22.04
CA SER A 76 18.31 18.55 -21.87
C SER A 76 17.95 18.90 -20.41
N ASP A 77 18.77 19.71 -19.75
CA ASP A 77 18.65 20.20 -18.36
C ASP A 77 17.40 21.07 -18.08
N ALA A 78 16.28 20.77 -18.68
CA ALA A 78 15.01 21.35 -18.28
C ALA A 78 14.45 20.53 -17.12
N PRO A 79 14.18 21.12 -15.95
CA PRO A 79 13.50 20.41 -14.88
C PRO A 79 12.11 20.05 -15.40
N ILE A 80 11.95 18.81 -15.81
CA ILE A 80 10.63 18.22 -16.02
C ILE A 80 10.03 18.13 -14.61
N LEU A 81 9.15 19.06 -14.29
CA LEU A 81 8.20 18.94 -13.18
C LEU A 81 7.28 17.76 -13.52
N VAL A 82 7.79 16.55 -13.32
CA VAL A 82 6.99 15.35 -13.33
C VAL A 82 6.14 15.44 -12.07
N ASP A 83 4.84 15.61 -12.26
CA ASP A 83 3.87 15.34 -11.22
C ASP A 83 4.06 13.85 -10.88
N ALA A 84 4.81 13.57 -9.80
CA ALA A 84 5.57 12.35 -9.60
C ALA A 84 4.71 11.12 -9.26
N GLN A 85 3.39 11.17 -9.44
CA GLN A 85 2.46 10.11 -9.09
C GLN A 85 1.95 9.26 -10.26
N ALA A 86 2.28 9.54 -11.50
CA ALA A 86 1.50 9.04 -12.62
C ALA A 86 2.27 8.31 -13.74
N ASP A 87 3.49 7.83 -13.56
CA ASP A 87 4.27 7.33 -14.70
C ASP A 87 4.82 5.90 -14.55
N VAL A 88 4.22 5.11 -13.67
CA VAL A 88 4.63 3.71 -13.47
C VAL A 88 3.46 2.81 -13.87
N ASP A 89 3.45 2.33 -15.12
CA ASP A 89 2.49 1.33 -15.57
C ASP A 89 2.68 0.02 -14.79
N ILE A 90 1.71 -0.31 -13.94
CA ILE A 90 1.62 -1.56 -13.17
C ILE A 90 0.46 -2.43 -13.64
N SER A 91 0.03 -2.31 -14.90
CA SER A 91 -1.03 -3.14 -15.49
C SER A 91 -0.61 -4.61 -15.68
N ASP A 92 0.71 -4.90 -15.75
CA ASP A 92 1.22 -6.27 -15.87
C ASP A 92 0.78 -7.12 -14.66
N PRO A 93 0.33 -8.38 -14.88
CA PRO A 93 -0.04 -9.30 -13.80
C PRO A 93 1.01 -9.51 -12.71
N ALA A 94 2.30 -9.29 -13.02
CA ALA A 94 3.36 -9.34 -12.01
C ALA A 94 3.17 -8.32 -10.87
N PHE A 95 2.38 -7.26 -11.11
CA PHE A 95 2.08 -6.22 -10.14
C PHE A 95 0.70 -6.36 -9.48
N ASP A 96 -0.02 -7.47 -9.70
CA ASP A 96 -1.34 -7.70 -9.09
C ASP A 96 -1.31 -7.55 -7.56
N PHE A 97 -0.19 -7.92 -6.93
CA PHE A 97 -0.02 -7.77 -5.50
C PHE A 97 -0.05 -6.30 -5.06
N ILE A 98 0.48 -5.34 -5.87
CA ILE A 98 0.39 -3.90 -5.58
C ILE A 98 -1.05 -3.43 -5.72
N ARG A 99 -1.75 -3.84 -6.78
CA ARG A 99 -3.16 -3.49 -7.00
C ARG A 99 -4.08 -4.11 -5.98
N SER A 100 -3.65 -5.19 -5.31
CA SER A 100 -4.39 -5.81 -4.23
C SER A 100 -4.31 -5.05 -2.90
N ILE A 101 -3.34 -4.13 -2.75
CA ILE A 101 -3.15 -3.37 -1.52
C ILE A 101 -4.33 -2.43 -1.30
N ARG A 102 -4.91 -2.52 -0.11
CA ARG A 102 -5.93 -1.58 0.37
C ARG A 102 -5.52 -1.06 1.74
N VAL A 103 -5.67 0.23 1.92
CA VAL A 103 -5.34 0.94 3.17
C VAL A 103 -6.62 1.51 3.74
N PHE A 104 -6.99 1.12 4.94
CA PHE A 104 -8.16 1.63 5.65
C PHE A 104 -7.70 2.50 6.82
N GLU A 105 -8.02 3.78 6.76
CA GLU A 105 -7.86 4.69 7.89
C GLU A 105 -9.18 4.72 8.64
N ILE A 106 -9.17 4.21 9.87
CA ILE A 106 -10.36 4.00 10.67
C ILE A 106 -10.32 4.94 11.86
N THR A 107 -11.35 5.74 12.01
CA THR A 107 -11.58 6.55 13.21
C THR A 107 -13.01 6.32 13.64
N TYR A 108 -13.21 5.90 14.89
CA TYR A 108 -14.54 5.68 15.44
C TYR A 108 -14.60 6.05 16.90
N GLN A 109 -15.70 6.67 17.29
CA GLN A 109 -16.00 7.02 18.67
C GLN A 109 -17.45 6.69 18.99
N GLN A 110 -17.69 6.12 20.16
CA GLN A 110 -19.00 5.85 20.71
C GLN A 110 -19.02 6.25 22.19
N ARG A 111 -20.09 6.87 22.60
CA ARG A 111 -20.34 7.19 23.99
C ARG A 111 -21.84 7.21 24.31
N ARG A 112 -22.17 6.88 25.54
CA ARG A 112 -23.52 7.06 26.04
C ARG A 112 -23.73 8.50 26.48
N SER A 113 -24.84 9.11 26.05
CA SER A 113 -25.30 10.43 26.53
C SER A 113 -25.86 10.33 27.97
N SER A 114 -25.97 11.48 28.65
CA SER A 114 -26.66 11.57 29.94
C SER A 114 -28.13 11.12 29.88
N ASP A 115 -28.75 11.26 28.71
CA ASP A 115 -30.16 10.90 28.48
C ASP A 115 -30.34 9.41 28.10
N GLY A 116 -29.25 8.65 28.14
CA GLY A 116 -29.24 7.20 27.85
C GLY A 116 -29.03 6.85 26.39
N ASP A 117 -29.05 7.82 25.47
CA ASP A 117 -28.87 7.62 24.05
C ASP A 117 -27.44 7.24 23.68
N CYS A 118 -27.30 6.43 22.62
CA CYS A 118 -26.01 6.04 22.11
C CYS A 118 -25.57 6.95 20.96
N ASN A 119 -24.61 7.83 21.23
CA ASN A 119 -24.00 8.68 20.24
C ASN A 119 -22.76 8.02 19.66
N SER A 120 -22.73 7.82 18.36
CA SER A 120 -21.57 7.28 17.65
C SER A 120 -21.20 8.16 16.46
N TRP A 121 -19.91 8.26 16.21
CA TRP A 121 -19.34 8.91 15.04
C TRP A 121 -18.18 8.09 14.52
N GLY A 122 -18.11 7.96 13.21
CA GLY A 122 -17.01 7.22 12.57
C GLY A 122 -16.73 7.72 11.18
N THR A 123 -15.47 7.64 10.79
CA THR A 123 -14.99 7.94 9.45
C THR A 123 -14.02 6.87 9.00
N VAL A 124 -14.23 6.34 7.81
CA VAL A 124 -13.32 5.42 7.16
C VAL A 124 -12.90 6.02 5.82
N TYR A 125 -11.59 6.03 5.56
CA TYR A 125 -11.04 6.29 4.24
C TYR A 125 -10.38 5.03 3.73
N MET A 126 -10.56 4.76 2.45
CA MET A 126 -9.92 3.64 1.76
C MET A 126 -8.97 4.16 0.69
N GLY A 127 -7.71 3.74 0.76
CA GLY A 127 -6.68 3.98 -0.23
C GLY A 127 -6.38 2.74 -1.07
N SER A 128 -6.09 2.91 -2.35
CA SER A 128 -5.72 1.83 -3.27
C SER A 128 -4.86 2.34 -4.42
N TYR A 129 -4.14 1.42 -5.06
CA TYR A 129 -3.32 1.69 -6.25
C TYR A 129 -4.10 1.40 -7.51
N GLY A 130 -4.03 2.30 -8.50
CA GLY A 130 -4.53 2.12 -9.86
C GLY A 130 -3.49 1.47 -10.78
N GLU A 131 -3.87 1.24 -12.05
CA GLU A 131 -3.01 0.63 -13.07
C GLU A 131 -1.81 1.51 -13.46
N GLN A 132 -1.93 2.82 -13.28
CA GLN A 132 -0.85 3.79 -13.52
C GLN A 132 0.02 4.03 -12.29
N GLY A 133 -0.10 3.17 -11.26
CA GLY A 133 0.64 3.30 -10.03
C GLY A 133 0.19 4.46 -9.14
N ASP A 134 -0.85 5.16 -9.55
CA ASP A 134 -1.47 6.24 -8.79
C ASP A 134 -2.10 5.71 -7.50
N TYR A 135 -1.86 6.41 -6.40
CA TYR A 135 -2.52 6.11 -5.14
C TYR A 135 -3.71 7.04 -4.94
N THR A 136 -4.89 6.46 -4.84
CA THR A 136 -6.13 7.20 -4.61
C THR A 136 -6.68 6.91 -3.22
N ARG A 137 -7.22 7.95 -2.56
CA ARG A 137 -7.84 7.88 -1.25
C ARG A 137 -9.26 8.42 -1.32
N ARG A 138 -10.23 7.65 -0.88
CA ARG A 138 -11.65 8.03 -0.90
C ARG A 138 -12.36 7.69 0.41
N ARG A 139 -13.39 8.45 0.73
CA ARG A 139 -14.25 8.13 1.88
C ARG A 139 -14.98 6.81 1.63
N SER A 140 -15.07 6.00 2.67
CA SER A 140 -15.73 4.70 2.68
C SER A 140 -16.68 4.57 3.87
N ASN A 141 -17.35 3.44 3.98
CA ASN A 141 -18.24 3.12 5.08
C ASN A 141 -17.55 2.25 6.14
N ILE A 142 -18.04 2.31 7.36
CA ILE A 142 -17.59 1.45 8.47
C ILE A 142 -17.78 -0.05 8.12
N SER A 143 -18.83 -0.39 7.40
CA SER A 143 -19.10 -1.76 6.94
C SER A 143 -18.11 -2.27 5.89
N ALA A 144 -17.26 -1.41 5.33
CA ALA A 144 -16.22 -1.80 4.39
C ALA A 144 -14.90 -2.20 5.09
N VAL A 145 -14.79 -1.99 6.40
CA VAL A 145 -13.62 -2.40 7.17
C VAL A 145 -13.53 -3.93 7.16
N PRO A 146 -12.37 -4.50 6.79
CA PRO A 146 -12.20 -5.95 6.76
C PRO A 146 -12.40 -6.60 8.12
N GLU A 147 -12.95 -7.81 8.14
CA GLU A 147 -13.15 -8.61 9.36
C GLU A 147 -11.82 -8.96 10.08
N ALA A 148 -10.71 -8.90 9.37
CA ALA A 148 -9.38 -9.14 9.93
C ALA A 148 -8.84 -7.95 10.73
N SER A 149 -9.49 -6.78 10.68
CA SER A 149 -9.15 -5.63 11.52
C SER A 149 -9.62 -5.88 12.96
N ASP A 150 -8.86 -5.34 13.92
CA ASP A 150 -9.24 -5.33 15.35
C ASP A 150 -10.42 -4.37 15.64
N PHE A 151 -10.89 -3.65 14.61
CA PHE A 151 -12.04 -2.76 14.73
C PHE A 151 -13.33 -3.56 14.92
N GLY A 152 -14.03 -3.27 16.02
CA GLY A 152 -15.37 -3.83 16.28
C GLY A 152 -16.26 -2.84 17.00
N VAL A 153 -17.45 -2.59 16.46
CA VAL A 153 -18.43 -1.72 17.14
C VAL A 153 -19.01 -2.47 18.35
N PRO A 154 -18.82 -1.98 19.60
CA PRO A 154 -19.37 -2.66 20.77
C PRO A 154 -20.89 -2.73 20.71
N ALA A 155 -21.47 -3.88 21.02
CA ALA A 155 -22.93 -4.09 21.08
C ALA A 155 -23.59 -3.29 22.21
N ASN A 156 -22.85 -3.03 23.30
CA ASN A 156 -23.28 -2.16 24.39
C ASN A 156 -22.76 -0.75 24.12
N CYS A 157 -23.58 0.26 24.31
CA CYS A 157 -23.18 1.66 24.19
C CYS A 157 -22.25 2.08 25.35
N GLY A 158 -21.05 1.50 25.40
CA GLY A 158 -19.97 1.93 26.29
C GLY A 158 -19.15 3.05 25.66
N ASN A 159 -18.29 3.69 26.47
CA ASN A 159 -17.28 4.57 25.92
C ASN A 159 -16.26 3.74 25.14
N TYR A 160 -16.23 3.95 23.84
CA TYR A 160 -15.30 3.25 22.93
C TYR A 160 -14.68 4.27 21.97
N TRP A 161 -13.39 4.14 21.80
CA TRP A 161 -12.63 4.93 20.84
C TRP A 161 -11.65 4.01 20.12
N HIS A 162 -11.61 4.12 18.80
CA HIS A 162 -10.73 3.35 17.95
C HIS A 162 -10.13 4.26 16.89
N ARG A 163 -8.83 4.17 16.71
CA ARG A 163 -8.11 4.84 15.65
C ARG A 163 -6.96 3.97 15.19
N SER A 164 -7.03 3.55 13.93
CA SER A 164 -6.02 2.68 13.34
C SER A 164 -5.85 2.94 11.85
N VAL A 165 -4.74 2.46 11.32
CA VAL A 165 -4.57 2.20 9.90
C VAL A 165 -4.41 0.70 9.72
N PHE A 166 -5.34 0.12 8.98
CA PHE A 166 -5.32 -1.28 8.58
C PHE A 166 -4.92 -1.36 7.11
N VAL A 167 -3.94 -2.21 6.79
CA VAL A 167 -3.48 -2.46 5.42
C VAL A 167 -3.62 -3.93 5.13
N GLU A 168 -4.28 -4.25 4.02
CA GLU A 168 -4.36 -5.62 3.51
C GLU A 168 -3.74 -5.71 2.13
N TRP A 169 -3.26 -6.90 1.77
CA TRP A 169 -2.72 -7.23 0.45
C TRP A 169 -2.82 -8.72 0.17
N ARG A 170 -2.55 -9.09 -1.07
CA ARG A 170 -2.25 -10.46 -1.44
C ARG A 170 -0.82 -10.53 -1.95
N ASP A 171 -0.06 -11.52 -1.49
CA ASP A 171 1.29 -11.76 -1.99
C ASP A 171 1.26 -12.30 -3.44
N TYR A 172 2.44 -12.55 -4.04
CA TYR A 172 2.53 -13.06 -5.41
C TYR A 172 1.93 -14.48 -5.59
N LYS A 173 1.68 -15.21 -4.51
CA LYS A 173 0.98 -16.50 -4.49
C LYS A 173 -0.53 -16.35 -4.29
N GLY A 174 -1.01 -15.13 -4.08
CA GLY A 174 -2.40 -14.84 -3.73
C GLY A 174 -2.71 -15.04 -2.25
N THR A 175 -1.72 -15.29 -1.39
CA THR A 175 -1.90 -15.43 0.05
C THR A 175 -2.27 -14.09 0.66
N TYR A 176 -3.32 -14.09 1.47
CA TYR A 176 -3.78 -12.89 2.18
C TYR A 176 -2.80 -12.51 3.30
N GLY A 177 -2.46 -11.24 3.36
CA GLY A 177 -1.68 -10.65 4.43
C GLY A 177 -2.31 -9.33 4.87
N HIS A 178 -2.10 -8.97 6.11
CA HIS A 178 -2.54 -7.69 6.67
C HIS A 178 -1.59 -7.19 7.75
N GLU A 179 -1.68 -5.90 8.04
CA GLU A 179 -0.99 -5.22 9.13
C GLU A 179 -1.92 -4.13 9.67
N GLU A 180 -1.99 -3.97 10.99
CA GLU A 180 -2.76 -2.90 11.62
C GLU A 180 -1.90 -2.13 12.63
N VAL A 181 -1.98 -0.81 12.59
CA VAL A 181 -1.29 0.10 13.50
C VAL A 181 -2.32 0.98 14.19
N HIS A 182 -2.29 0.95 15.54
CA HIS A 182 -3.16 1.75 16.41
C HIS A 182 -2.45 3.01 16.91
N TYR A 183 -3.17 4.12 17.12
CA TYR A 183 -2.66 5.38 17.71
C TYR A 183 -3.71 6.17 18.49
#